data_0b0bdce531e5baeb312b3d11959a3ab1
#
_entry.id   0b0bdce531e5baeb312b3d11959a3ab1
#
_cell.length_a   1.000
_cell.length_b   1.000
_cell.length_c   1.000
_cell.angle_alpha   90.00
_cell.angle_beta   90.00
_cell.angle_gamma   90.00
#
_symmetry.space_group_name_H-M   'P 1'
#
loop_
_entity.id
_entity.type
_entity.pdbx_description
1 polymer ?
#
loop_
_entity_poly.entity_id
_entity_poly.type
_entity_poly.pdbx_seq_one_letter_code
_entity_poly.pdbx_strand_id
1 'polypeptide(L)'
;MIESVDVDVVVVGAGPTGLLTAIELSLGGVRVLVLERLAVPSMVTKALGIGAPGTEALRRRGMASAIAAAEERTFAVMKKLTEQNGPDARGRGSRFSGHFAGLSLIRKDAQREPERRAHPVDQQAVEAMLAERARALEIEVRRECDVIRVVQQEDGVEVEWTSPSGTDHIRCAYLVGCDGGRSAIRKMAGFDFPGTAPTMTMYQASVEIDYPERLLPGGWRRTSGGVFSYGFLPNRLVMLDFSGPPEDREAPVTREEVEAVLRRISGTDVCVKALESGSRWTDNTRLADTYRRGTVLLAGDAAHIHSPFGGQGLSLGLVDAANLGWKLAAVIRGEKPESLLDTYTAERRPVAEAVLANTLAQAAIMRPDPQAGAMRDIVANLMQFDDVNRFIGEIMSGLASRYDLGSERDEVGRLIGDKPIIHGDASVSLYDAMQDGMGVLLDASIDGKATRLVTASTQRIRCVAVDTGPSMLIRPDACIAWAAEEGSTDGLEEALRRWFIPTRDDGLPLR
;
A
#
# COMPACT_ATOMS: atom_id res chain seq x y z
N MET A 1 24.41 6.14 -33.27
CA MET A 1 23.63 4.89 -33.23
C MET A 1 22.99 4.91 -31.85
N ILE A 2 21.66 4.90 -31.78
CA ILE A 2 20.95 4.74 -30.48
C ILE A 2 21.24 3.30 -30.06
N GLU A 3 22.01 3.11 -28.98
CA GLU A 3 22.23 1.77 -28.42
C GLU A 3 20.87 1.21 -27.98
N SER A 4 20.58 -0.01 -28.37
CA SER A 4 19.29 -0.66 -28.06
C SER A 4 19.13 -0.82 -26.56
N VAL A 5 17.97 -0.43 -26.04
CA VAL A 5 17.58 -0.69 -24.64
C VAL A 5 17.28 -2.18 -24.51
N ASP A 6 17.92 -2.84 -23.53
CA ASP A 6 17.80 -4.29 -23.33
C ASP A 6 16.41 -4.67 -22.79
N VAL A 7 15.90 -3.88 -21.84
CA VAL A 7 14.53 -3.95 -21.28
C VAL A 7 13.95 -2.55 -21.16
N ASP A 8 12.64 -2.44 -21.15
CA ASP A 8 11.99 -1.13 -21.07
C ASP A 8 12.09 -0.56 -19.64
N VAL A 9 11.87 -1.40 -18.62
CA VAL A 9 11.93 -1.01 -17.20
C VAL A 9 12.69 -2.02 -16.36
N VAL A 10 13.58 -1.52 -15.52
CA VAL A 10 14.12 -2.28 -14.39
C VAL A 10 13.40 -1.84 -13.11
N VAL A 11 12.87 -2.82 -12.36
CA VAL A 11 12.31 -2.62 -11.01
C VAL A 11 13.28 -3.20 -9.98
N VAL A 12 13.70 -2.40 -9.02
CA VAL A 12 14.64 -2.86 -7.98
C VAL A 12 13.89 -3.11 -6.68
N GLY A 13 13.90 -4.37 -6.24
CA GLY A 13 13.18 -4.91 -5.09
C GLY A 13 11.97 -5.75 -5.49
N ALA A 14 11.95 -7.04 -5.08
CA ALA A 14 10.85 -7.99 -5.29
C ALA A 14 9.92 -8.12 -4.07
N GLY A 15 9.78 -7.04 -3.28
CA GLY A 15 8.73 -6.92 -2.27
C GLY A 15 7.36 -6.63 -2.90
N PRO A 16 6.29 -6.49 -2.08
CA PRO A 16 4.92 -6.31 -2.59
C PRO A 16 4.77 -5.17 -3.60
N THR A 17 5.37 -4.01 -3.31
CA THR A 17 5.31 -2.83 -4.20
C THR A 17 6.00 -3.10 -5.54
N GLY A 18 7.21 -3.66 -5.52
CA GLY A 18 7.98 -3.92 -6.75
C GLY A 18 7.32 -4.98 -7.63
N LEU A 19 6.84 -6.07 -7.03
CA LEU A 19 6.13 -7.11 -7.79
C LEU A 19 4.83 -6.59 -8.41
N LEU A 20 4.04 -5.79 -7.67
CA LEU A 20 2.82 -5.20 -8.26
C LEU A 20 3.16 -4.18 -9.34
N THR A 21 4.22 -3.36 -9.16
CA THR A 21 4.70 -2.45 -10.21
C THR A 21 5.05 -3.22 -11.49
N ALA A 22 5.78 -4.32 -11.36
CA ALA A 22 6.15 -5.16 -12.50
C ALA A 22 4.92 -5.79 -13.18
N ILE A 23 3.93 -6.25 -12.40
CA ILE A 23 2.65 -6.77 -12.91
C ILE A 23 1.90 -5.69 -13.70
N GLU A 24 1.75 -4.50 -13.15
CA GLU A 24 1.06 -3.38 -13.82
C GLU A 24 1.73 -3.00 -15.14
N LEU A 25 3.07 -2.95 -15.16
CA LEU A 25 3.86 -2.67 -16.36
C LEU A 25 3.69 -3.77 -17.42
N SER A 26 3.78 -5.04 -17.00
CA SER A 26 3.62 -6.18 -17.91
C SER A 26 2.22 -6.23 -18.52
N LEU A 27 1.16 -5.99 -17.74
CA LEU A 27 -0.21 -5.85 -18.26
C LEU A 27 -0.34 -4.68 -19.23
N GLY A 28 0.47 -3.63 -19.03
CA GLY A 28 0.62 -2.53 -19.98
C GLY A 28 1.42 -2.87 -21.25
N GLY A 29 1.95 -4.09 -21.39
CA GLY A 29 2.74 -4.51 -22.56
C GLY A 29 4.19 -4.03 -22.53
N VAL A 30 4.76 -3.77 -21.35
CA VAL A 30 6.13 -3.30 -21.15
C VAL A 30 7.03 -4.47 -20.73
N ARG A 31 8.25 -4.55 -21.31
CA ARG A 31 9.27 -5.54 -20.92
C ARG A 31 9.92 -5.13 -19.61
N VAL A 32 9.77 -5.95 -18.57
CA VAL A 32 10.20 -5.64 -17.21
C VAL A 32 11.20 -6.68 -16.72
N LEU A 33 12.27 -6.20 -16.08
CA LEU A 33 13.18 -7.01 -15.28
C LEU A 33 13.09 -6.57 -13.81
N VAL A 34 12.91 -7.53 -12.90
CA VAL A 34 12.96 -7.27 -11.45
C VAL A 34 14.29 -7.77 -10.90
N LEU A 35 15.02 -6.89 -10.20
CA LEU A 35 16.26 -7.23 -9.48
C LEU A 35 16.01 -7.26 -7.97
N GLU A 36 16.33 -8.37 -7.31
CA GLU A 36 16.16 -8.55 -5.87
C GLU A 36 17.46 -9.04 -5.23
N ARG A 37 17.90 -8.35 -4.18
CA ARG A 37 19.15 -8.68 -3.48
C ARG A 37 19.09 -9.98 -2.66
N LEU A 38 17.92 -10.36 -2.16
CA LEU A 38 17.76 -11.55 -1.34
C LEU A 38 17.60 -12.81 -2.22
N ALA A 39 18.25 -13.91 -1.82
CA ALA A 39 18.11 -15.22 -2.47
C ALA A 39 16.68 -15.75 -2.36
N VAL A 40 16.04 -15.54 -1.22
CA VAL A 40 14.67 -15.99 -0.91
C VAL A 40 13.85 -14.85 -0.31
N PRO A 41 12.50 -14.89 -0.37
CA PRO A 41 11.66 -13.92 0.29
C PRO A 41 11.96 -13.79 1.79
N SER A 42 11.87 -12.58 2.32
CA SER A 42 12.13 -12.33 3.74
C SER A 42 11.09 -12.99 4.63
N MET A 43 11.53 -13.71 5.65
CA MET A 43 10.66 -14.29 6.68
C MET A 43 10.30 -13.28 7.79
N VAL A 44 10.83 -12.06 7.74
CA VAL A 44 10.51 -11.01 8.70
C VAL A 44 9.10 -10.49 8.43
N THR A 45 8.19 -10.77 9.36
CA THR A 45 6.82 -10.26 9.29
C THR A 45 6.79 -8.77 9.61
N LYS A 46 6.46 -7.93 8.63
CA LYS A 46 6.32 -6.49 8.82
C LYS A 46 4.85 -6.09 8.98
N ALA A 47 3.96 -6.60 8.14
CA ALA A 47 2.52 -6.34 8.21
C ALA A 47 1.74 -7.62 8.48
N LEU A 48 0.74 -7.52 9.38
CA LEU A 48 -0.18 -8.61 9.75
C LEU A 48 -1.53 -8.51 9.04
N GLY A 49 -1.70 -7.48 8.24
CA GLY A 49 -2.92 -7.23 7.50
C GLY A 49 -2.69 -6.21 6.39
N ILE A 50 -3.63 -6.15 5.48
CA ILE A 50 -3.64 -5.24 4.35
C ILE A 50 -4.92 -4.40 4.38
N GLY A 51 -4.80 -3.08 4.23
CA GLY A 51 -5.95 -2.16 4.17
C GLY A 51 -6.76 -2.29 2.89
N ALA A 52 -7.96 -1.71 2.88
CA ALA A 52 -8.90 -1.80 1.76
C ALA A 52 -8.29 -1.41 0.41
N PRO A 53 -7.64 -0.23 0.22
CA PRO A 53 -7.13 0.16 -1.10
C PRO A 53 -6.05 -0.79 -1.64
N GLY A 54 -5.19 -1.32 -0.76
CA GLY A 54 -4.18 -2.31 -1.15
C GLY A 54 -4.79 -3.65 -1.55
N THR A 55 -5.75 -4.15 -0.76
CA THR A 55 -6.52 -5.38 -1.08
C THR A 55 -7.24 -5.23 -2.42
N GLU A 56 -7.87 -4.09 -2.64
CA GLU A 56 -8.59 -3.78 -3.87
C GLU A 56 -7.66 -3.72 -5.09
N ALA A 57 -6.44 -3.18 -4.94
CA ALA A 57 -5.43 -3.21 -5.99
C ALA A 57 -5.09 -4.67 -6.40
N LEU A 58 -4.93 -5.57 -5.43
CA LEU A 58 -4.68 -6.99 -5.72
C LEU A 58 -5.90 -7.69 -6.34
N ARG A 59 -7.12 -7.40 -5.86
CA ARG A 59 -8.35 -7.97 -6.41
C ARG A 59 -8.54 -7.61 -7.88
N ARG A 60 -8.26 -6.37 -8.26
CA ARG A 60 -8.27 -5.92 -9.67
C ARG A 60 -7.27 -6.64 -10.56
N ARG A 61 -6.31 -7.36 -10.00
CA ARG A 61 -5.31 -8.14 -10.76
C ARG A 61 -5.53 -9.65 -10.63
N GLY A 62 -6.79 -10.05 -10.29
CA GLY A 62 -7.21 -11.45 -10.29
C GLY A 62 -6.84 -12.24 -9.04
N MET A 63 -6.43 -11.58 -7.95
CA MET A 63 -6.01 -12.25 -6.71
C MET A 63 -7.13 -12.39 -5.65
N ALA A 64 -8.39 -12.16 -6.01
CA ALA A 64 -9.52 -12.20 -5.06
C ALA A 64 -9.65 -13.52 -4.32
N SER A 65 -9.57 -14.65 -5.02
CA SER A 65 -9.67 -16.00 -4.42
C SER A 65 -8.49 -16.31 -3.50
N ALA A 66 -7.28 -15.89 -3.88
CA ALA A 66 -6.08 -16.11 -3.06
C ALA A 66 -6.14 -15.30 -1.75
N ILE A 67 -6.66 -14.06 -1.81
CA ILE A 67 -6.91 -13.22 -0.63
C ILE A 67 -7.93 -13.89 0.30
N ALA A 68 -9.07 -14.35 -0.24
CA ALA A 68 -10.10 -15.03 0.53
C ALA A 68 -9.56 -16.30 1.23
N ALA A 69 -8.78 -17.11 0.53
CA ALA A 69 -8.17 -18.30 1.09
C ALA A 69 -7.12 -17.97 2.18
N ALA A 70 -6.36 -16.88 2.04
CA ALA A 70 -5.42 -16.44 3.06
C ALA A 70 -6.14 -15.91 4.31
N GLU A 71 -7.23 -15.14 4.12
CA GLU A 71 -8.07 -14.66 5.21
C GLU A 71 -8.72 -15.81 5.99
N GLU A 72 -9.26 -16.82 5.30
CA GLU A 72 -9.81 -18.02 5.91
C GLU A 72 -8.79 -18.75 6.80
N ARG A 73 -7.55 -18.93 6.31
CA ARG A 73 -6.46 -19.53 7.11
C ARG A 73 -6.22 -18.76 8.41
N THR A 74 -6.16 -17.42 8.31
CA THR A 74 -5.94 -16.57 9.49
C THR A 74 -7.12 -16.66 10.48
N PHE A 75 -8.37 -16.65 10.00
CA PHE A 75 -9.53 -16.81 10.86
C PHE A 75 -9.61 -18.20 11.52
N ALA A 76 -9.20 -19.27 10.82
CA ALA A 76 -9.14 -20.59 11.40
C ALA A 76 -8.14 -20.66 12.57
N VAL A 77 -6.98 -20.01 12.45
CA VAL A 77 -5.99 -19.88 13.54
C VAL A 77 -6.56 -19.06 14.70
N MET A 78 -7.15 -17.91 14.42
CA MET A 78 -7.76 -17.05 15.44
C MET A 78 -8.90 -17.75 16.20
N LYS A 79 -9.73 -18.54 15.50
CA LYS A 79 -10.82 -19.31 16.11
C LYS A 79 -10.30 -20.34 17.09
N LYS A 80 -9.26 -21.13 16.72
CA LYS A 80 -8.61 -22.09 17.63
C LYS A 80 -8.07 -21.43 18.88
N LEU A 81 -7.43 -20.26 18.75
CA LEU A 81 -6.91 -19.49 19.90
C LEU A 81 -8.04 -19.02 20.83
N THR A 82 -9.16 -18.55 20.26
CA THR A 82 -10.29 -18.10 21.06
C THR A 82 -10.92 -19.26 21.83
N GLU A 83 -10.99 -20.45 21.22
CA GLU A 83 -11.47 -21.66 21.89
C GLU A 83 -10.56 -22.09 23.03
N GLN A 84 -9.25 -21.91 22.92
CA GLN A 84 -8.26 -22.23 23.95
C GLN A 84 -8.22 -21.21 25.10
N ASN A 85 -8.39 -19.91 24.80
CA ASN A 85 -8.22 -18.81 25.74
C ASN A 85 -9.51 -18.24 26.35
N GLY A 86 -10.68 -18.79 25.97
CA GLY A 86 -12.00 -18.40 26.48
C GLY A 86 -12.62 -17.18 25.78
N PRO A 87 -13.90 -16.86 26.07
CA PRO A 87 -14.68 -15.85 25.35
C PRO A 87 -14.21 -14.41 25.52
N ASP A 88 -13.46 -14.09 26.57
CA ASP A 88 -12.88 -12.74 26.78
C ASP A 88 -11.74 -12.42 25.81
N ALA A 89 -11.15 -13.43 25.13
CA ALA A 89 -10.19 -13.25 24.07
C ALA A 89 -10.81 -12.66 22.77
N ARG A 90 -12.13 -12.66 22.65
CA ARG A 90 -12.86 -11.95 21.60
C ARG A 90 -12.93 -10.47 21.95
N GLY A 91 -11.87 -9.72 21.72
CA GLY A 91 -11.92 -8.27 21.90
C GLY A 91 -13.20 -7.71 21.24
N ARG A 92 -14.05 -7.06 22.01
CA ARG A 92 -15.27 -6.28 21.67
C ARG A 92 -15.79 -6.49 20.22
N GLY A 93 -16.30 -7.71 19.95
CA GLY A 93 -16.58 -8.20 18.61
C GLY A 93 -17.55 -7.36 17.80
N SER A 94 -17.69 -7.68 16.56
CA SER A 94 -18.60 -7.31 15.47
C SER A 94 -19.00 -5.82 15.29
N ARG A 95 -19.08 -4.99 16.32
CA ARG A 95 -19.46 -3.56 16.24
C ARG A 95 -18.29 -2.63 15.85
N PHE A 96 -17.05 -3.01 16.18
CA PHE A 96 -15.87 -2.19 15.90
C PHE A 96 -15.07 -2.80 14.74
N SER A 97 -14.63 -1.93 13.81
CA SER A 97 -13.91 -2.32 12.59
C SER A 97 -12.43 -1.96 12.60
N GLY A 98 -11.94 -1.31 13.66
CA GLY A 98 -10.55 -0.89 13.74
C GLY A 98 -10.23 -0.08 14.98
N HIS A 99 -9.00 0.43 15.04
CA HIS A 99 -8.53 1.26 16.14
C HIS A 99 -7.79 2.50 15.60
N PHE A 100 -7.79 3.56 16.40
CA PHE A 100 -6.91 4.72 16.24
C PHE A 100 -6.00 4.80 17.45
N ALA A 101 -4.71 4.75 17.27
CA ALA A 101 -3.72 4.75 18.36
C ALA A 101 -4.02 3.72 19.47
N GLY A 102 -4.44 2.50 19.13
CA GLY A 102 -4.84 1.47 20.08
C GLY A 102 -6.19 1.70 20.78
N LEU A 103 -6.93 2.78 20.45
CA LEU A 103 -8.34 2.96 20.83
C LEU A 103 -9.21 2.19 19.85
N SER A 104 -9.71 1.01 20.25
CA SER A 104 -10.59 0.17 19.46
C SER A 104 -12.02 0.71 19.46
N LEU A 105 -12.21 1.90 18.87
CA LEU A 105 -13.44 2.69 18.90
C LEU A 105 -14.00 3.02 17.51
N ILE A 106 -13.35 2.60 16.41
CA ILE A 106 -13.89 2.82 15.06
C ILE A 106 -15.10 1.90 14.89
N ARG A 107 -16.28 2.50 14.75
CA ARG A 107 -17.55 1.77 14.66
C ARG A 107 -17.88 1.49 13.21
N LYS A 108 -18.31 0.26 12.95
CA LYS A 108 -18.66 -0.23 11.62
C LYS A 108 -19.92 0.46 11.07
N ASP A 109 -20.90 0.70 11.92
CA ASP A 109 -22.17 1.35 11.61
C ASP A 109 -22.06 2.86 11.33
N ALA A 110 -20.95 3.49 11.72
CA ALA A 110 -20.66 4.89 11.42
C ALA A 110 -19.95 5.10 10.06
N GLN A 111 -19.44 4.04 9.43
CA GLN A 111 -18.70 4.15 8.17
C GLN A 111 -19.63 4.17 6.96
N ARG A 112 -19.24 4.89 5.88
CA ARG A 112 -20.03 4.96 4.63
C ARG A 112 -19.97 3.66 3.83
N GLU A 113 -18.79 3.01 3.81
CA GLU A 113 -18.50 1.79 3.05
C GLU A 113 -17.90 0.73 3.99
N PRO A 114 -18.69 0.18 4.93
CA PRO A 114 -18.18 -0.71 5.99
C PRO A 114 -17.66 -2.05 5.48
N GLU A 115 -17.98 -2.43 4.25
CA GLU A 115 -17.47 -3.61 3.56
C GLU A 115 -16.03 -3.41 3.04
N ARG A 116 -15.62 -2.16 2.78
CA ARG A 116 -14.26 -1.80 2.38
C ARG A 116 -13.37 -1.71 3.62
N ARG A 117 -12.90 -2.84 4.08
CA ARG A 117 -12.19 -3.02 5.34
C ARG A 117 -10.77 -3.55 5.14
N ALA A 118 -9.99 -3.52 6.19
CA ALA A 118 -8.72 -4.24 6.23
C ALA A 118 -8.95 -5.76 6.30
N HIS A 119 -8.06 -6.51 5.66
CA HIS A 119 -8.05 -7.97 5.64
C HIS A 119 -6.86 -8.50 6.44
N PRO A 120 -7.04 -9.51 7.31
CA PRO A 120 -5.96 -10.12 8.09
C PRO A 120 -5.15 -11.10 7.23
N VAL A 121 -4.47 -10.54 6.24
CA VAL A 121 -3.58 -11.25 5.32
C VAL A 121 -2.19 -10.67 5.52
N ASP A 122 -1.24 -11.50 5.96
CA ASP A 122 0.12 -11.05 6.24
C ASP A 122 0.91 -10.74 4.95
N GLN A 123 2.02 -10.02 5.13
CA GLN A 123 2.85 -9.59 4.01
C GLN A 123 3.43 -10.78 3.23
N GLN A 124 3.79 -11.87 3.89
CA GLN A 124 4.33 -13.07 3.22
C GLN A 124 3.31 -13.70 2.28
N ALA A 125 2.04 -13.76 2.69
CA ALA A 125 0.96 -14.24 1.83
C ALA A 125 0.75 -13.30 0.63
N VAL A 126 0.82 -11.98 0.83
CA VAL A 126 0.75 -10.98 -0.25
C VAL A 126 1.91 -11.15 -1.23
N GLU A 127 3.15 -11.29 -0.73
CA GLU A 127 4.33 -11.52 -1.57
C GLU A 127 4.22 -12.81 -2.39
N ALA A 128 3.72 -13.90 -1.77
CA ALA A 128 3.52 -15.17 -2.47
C ALA A 128 2.49 -15.07 -3.61
N MET A 129 1.35 -14.41 -3.37
CA MET A 129 0.32 -14.18 -4.40
C MET A 129 0.87 -13.36 -5.56
N LEU A 130 1.60 -12.28 -5.26
CA LEU A 130 2.22 -11.42 -6.27
C LEU A 130 3.31 -12.15 -7.07
N ALA A 131 4.14 -12.95 -6.40
CA ALA A 131 5.16 -13.76 -7.07
C ALA A 131 4.55 -14.82 -8.00
N GLU A 132 3.44 -15.44 -7.59
CA GLU A 132 2.69 -16.38 -8.44
C GLU A 132 2.10 -15.66 -9.67
N ARG A 133 1.49 -14.48 -9.46
CA ARG A 133 0.95 -13.67 -10.56
C ARG A 133 2.03 -13.17 -11.51
N ALA A 134 3.18 -12.73 -10.99
CA ALA A 134 4.33 -12.34 -11.80
C ALA A 134 4.85 -13.50 -12.67
N ARG A 135 4.94 -14.71 -12.10
CA ARG A 135 5.31 -15.93 -12.83
C ARG A 135 4.31 -16.26 -13.94
N ALA A 136 3.01 -16.14 -13.64
CA ALA A 136 1.95 -16.38 -14.65
C ALA A 136 1.97 -15.36 -15.80
N LEU A 137 2.56 -14.20 -15.59
CA LEU A 137 2.80 -13.16 -16.61
C LEU A 137 4.21 -13.24 -17.24
N GLU A 138 4.97 -14.30 -16.92
CA GLU A 138 6.34 -14.54 -17.42
C GLU A 138 7.32 -13.38 -17.11
N ILE A 139 7.09 -12.64 -16.01
CA ILE A 139 7.98 -11.56 -15.57
C ILE A 139 9.27 -12.14 -15.03
N GLU A 140 10.40 -11.71 -15.58
CA GLU A 140 11.73 -12.12 -15.11
C GLU A 140 12.06 -11.47 -13.77
N VAL A 141 12.34 -12.30 -12.75
CA VAL A 141 12.78 -11.88 -11.41
C VAL A 141 14.14 -12.50 -11.12
N ARG A 142 15.20 -11.70 -11.14
CA ARG A 142 16.56 -12.12 -10.77
C ARG A 142 16.80 -11.86 -9.30
N ARG A 143 17.12 -12.89 -8.56
CA ARG A 143 17.48 -12.81 -7.15
C ARG A 143 18.99 -12.82 -6.94
N GLU A 144 19.43 -12.50 -5.73
CA GLU A 144 20.85 -12.33 -5.38
C GLU A 144 21.55 -11.24 -6.23
N CYS A 145 20.78 -10.23 -6.64
CA CYS A 145 21.25 -9.11 -7.46
C CYS A 145 21.21 -7.82 -6.61
N ASP A 146 22.36 -7.41 -6.09
CA ASP A 146 22.49 -6.17 -5.31
C ASP A 146 22.95 -5.04 -6.23
N VAL A 147 22.07 -4.05 -6.45
CA VAL A 147 22.37 -2.90 -7.33
C VAL A 147 23.37 -2.00 -6.65
N ILE A 148 24.51 -1.80 -7.30
CA ILE A 148 25.66 -1.05 -6.78
C ILE A 148 25.87 0.28 -7.48
N ARG A 149 25.34 0.47 -8.70
CA ARG A 149 25.51 1.71 -9.46
C ARG A 149 24.31 1.97 -10.36
N VAL A 150 23.91 3.24 -10.43
CA VAL A 150 22.84 3.75 -11.31
C VAL A 150 23.36 5.02 -11.98
N VAL A 151 23.30 5.05 -13.32
CA VAL A 151 23.72 6.22 -14.11
C VAL A 151 22.60 6.59 -15.07
N GLN A 152 21.99 7.75 -14.84
CA GLN A 152 21.05 8.32 -15.79
C GLN A 152 21.80 8.90 -16.99
N GLN A 153 21.34 8.58 -18.18
CA GLN A 153 21.83 9.09 -19.45
C GLN A 153 20.69 9.83 -20.18
N GLU A 154 20.98 10.46 -21.30
CA GLU A 154 20.00 11.24 -22.06
C GLU A 154 18.82 10.40 -22.57
N ASP A 155 19.06 9.11 -22.84
CA ASP A 155 18.12 8.16 -23.47
C ASP A 155 17.84 6.91 -22.62
N GLY A 156 18.08 6.95 -21.30
CA GLY A 156 17.79 5.85 -20.38
C GLY A 156 18.64 5.80 -19.12
N VAL A 157 18.69 4.62 -18.53
CA VAL A 157 19.42 4.36 -17.27
C VAL A 157 20.28 3.11 -17.43
N GLU A 158 21.55 3.23 -17.08
CA GLU A 158 22.45 2.08 -16.90
C GLU A 158 22.39 1.63 -15.44
N VAL A 159 22.13 0.35 -15.21
CA VAL A 159 22.03 -0.27 -13.89
C VAL A 159 23.07 -1.37 -13.79
N GLU A 160 23.93 -1.30 -12.78
CA GLU A 160 24.97 -2.29 -12.50
C GLU A 160 24.69 -2.96 -11.15
N TRP A 161 24.81 -4.29 -11.09
CA TRP A 161 24.61 -5.07 -9.86
C TRP A 161 25.67 -6.14 -9.68
N THR A 162 25.86 -6.56 -8.45
CA THR A 162 26.64 -7.74 -8.09
C THR A 162 25.72 -8.94 -7.85
N SER A 163 26.21 -10.13 -8.22
CA SER A 163 25.56 -11.40 -7.98
C SER A 163 26.61 -12.47 -7.63
N PRO A 164 26.27 -13.68 -7.22
CA PRO A 164 27.23 -14.78 -7.00
C PRO A 164 28.07 -15.13 -8.23
N SER A 165 27.58 -14.80 -9.43
CA SER A 165 28.31 -15.01 -10.70
C SER A 165 29.25 -13.84 -11.08
N GLY A 166 29.24 -12.76 -10.34
CA GLY A 166 30.06 -11.57 -10.59
C GLY A 166 29.26 -10.29 -10.76
N THR A 167 29.85 -9.29 -11.38
CA THR A 167 29.22 -8.01 -11.70
C THR A 167 28.63 -8.05 -13.10
N ASP A 168 27.42 -7.58 -13.24
CA ASP A 168 26.70 -7.50 -14.51
C ASP A 168 25.99 -6.13 -14.63
N HIS A 169 25.55 -5.75 -15.83
CA HIS A 169 24.89 -4.48 -16.08
C HIS A 169 23.78 -4.63 -17.14
N ILE A 170 22.86 -3.70 -17.17
CA ILE A 170 21.77 -3.61 -18.15
C ILE A 170 21.39 -2.17 -18.40
N ARG A 171 20.91 -1.88 -19.60
CA ARG A 171 20.37 -0.58 -19.96
C ARG A 171 18.84 -0.65 -20.10
N CYS A 172 18.13 0.28 -19.47
CA CYS A 172 16.66 0.38 -19.51
C CYS A 172 16.22 1.81 -19.80
N ALA A 173 14.98 1.97 -20.29
CA ALA A 173 14.41 3.30 -20.50
C ALA A 173 14.08 3.98 -19.16
N TYR A 174 13.56 3.22 -18.19
CA TYR A 174 13.21 3.72 -16.86
C TYR A 174 13.64 2.75 -15.77
N LEU A 175 13.95 3.31 -14.58
CA LEU A 175 14.25 2.57 -13.37
C LEU A 175 13.23 2.90 -12.28
N VAL A 176 12.65 1.87 -11.63
CA VAL A 176 11.75 2.05 -10.48
C VAL A 176 12.38 1.47 -9.23
N GLY A 177 12.71 2.33 -8.25
CA GLY A 177 13.20 1.92 -6.93
C GLY A 177 12.04 1.52 -6.01
N CYS A 178 11.96 0.22 -5.71
CA CYS A 178 11.04 -0.40 -4.75
C CYS A 178 11.80 -1.14 -3.63
N ASP A 179 13.05 -0.73 -3.36
CA ASP A 179 14.06 -1.38 -2.54
C ASP A 179 13.97 -1.04 -1.03
N GLY A 180 12.81 -0.52 -0.61
CA GLY A 180 12.46 -0.34 0.78
C GLY A 180 13.04 0.91 1.44
N GLY A 181 12.80 1.08 2.75
CA GLY A 181 13.09 2.31 3.47
C GLY A 181 14.56 2.75 3.50
N ARG A 182 15.49 1.80 3.32
CA ARG A 182 16.94 2.08 3.19
C ARG A 182 17.40 2.29 1.75
N SER A 183 16.48 2.44 0.82
CA SER A 183 16.68 2.49 -0.63
C SER A 183 18.05 2.98 -1.07
N ALA A 184 18.77 2.13 -1.80
CA ALA A 184 20.02 2.46 -2.47
C ALA A 184 19.73 3.31 -3.73
N ILE A 185 18.64 2.98 -4.45
CA ILE A 185 18.21 3.72 -5.65
C ILE A 185 17.92 5.17 -5.32
N ARG A 186 17.14 5.44 -4.25
CA ARG A 186 16.85 6.80 -3.79
C ARG A 186 18.14 7.61 -3.58
N LYS A 187 19.14 7.00 -2.92
CA LYS A 187 20.42 7.65 -2.61
C LYS A 187 21.27 7.88 -3.86
N MET A 188 21.40 6.86 -4.72
CA MET A 188 22.20 6.93 -5.94
C MET A 188 21.62 7.93 -6.94
N ALA A 189 20.29 8.04 -7.03
CA ALA A 189 19.62 9.00 -7.91
C ALA A 189 19.44 10.40 -7.28
N GLY A 190 19.96 10.62 -6.07
CA GLY A 190 20.06 11.93 -5.43
C GLY A 190 18.73 12.51 -4.93
N PHE A 191 17.72 11.68 -4.62
CA PHE A 191 16.48 12.17 -4.02
C PHE A 191 16.69 12.61 -2.58
N ASP A 192 16.16 13.77 -2.21
CA ASP A 192 16.08 14.22 -0.84
C ASP A 192 15.04 13.43 -0.06
N PHE A 193 15.31 13.16 1.22
CA PHE A 193 14.44 12.36 2.07
C PHE A 193 14.27 12.99 3.45
N PRO A 194 13.69 14.21 3.50
CA PRO A 194 13.46 14.92 4.75
C PRO A 194 12.47 14.22 5.65
N GLY A 195 12.49 14.55 6.95
CA GLY A 195 11.57 14.02 7.93
C GLY A 195 12.05 14.15 9.37
N THR A 196 11.48 13.33 10.26
CA THR A 196 11.75 13.38 11.70
C THR A 196 12.84 12.39 12.11
N ALA A 197 13.57 12.73 13.15
CA ALA A 197 14.41 11.77 13.86
C ALA A 197 13.57 10.77 14.65
N PRO A 198 14.06 9.55 14.89
CA PRO A 198 13.34 8.56 15.68
C PRO A 198 13.28 8.98 17.17
N THR A 199 12.15 8.70 17.81
CA THR A 199 11.90 8.99 19.22
C THR A 199 11.60 7.73 20.04
N MET A 200 11.38 6.60 19.41
CA MET A 200 11.08 5.32 20.07
C MET A 200 11.58 4.13 19.28
N THR A 201 11.66 3.00 19.98
CA THR A 201 11.90 1.68 19.37
C THR A 201 10.62 0.85 19.40
N MET A 202 10.35 0.19 18.30
CA MET A 202 9.26 -0.77 18.19
C MET A 202 9.83 -2.17 18.03
N TYR A 203 9.28 -3.12 18.79
CA TYR A 203 9.63 -4.54 18.72
C TYR A 203 8.45 -5.35 18.21
N GLN A 204 8.73 -6.32 17.38
CA GLN A 204 7.82 -7.39 17.02
C GLN A 204 8.57 -8.71 17.14
N ALA A 205 8.04 -9.62 17.93
CA ALA A 205 8.69 -10.89 18.21
C ALA A 205 7.69 -12.04 18.26
N SER A 206 8.15 -13.23 17.92
CA SER A 206 7.50 -14.50 18.23
C SER A 206 8.23 -15.11 19.41
N VAL A 207 7.53 -15.23 20.54
CA VAL A 207 8.11 -15.57 21.84
C VAL A 207 7.29 -16.59 22.60
N GLU A 208 7.96 -17.52 23.30
CA GLU A 208 7.34 -18.33 24.36
C GLU A 208 7.57 -17.66 25.71
N ILE A 209 6.51 -17.38 26.47
CA ILE A 209 6.55 -16.68 27.75
C ILE A 209 6.03 -17.60 28.85
N ASP A 210 6.73 -17.60 30.02
CA ASP A 210 6.23 -18.21 31.26
C ASP A 210 5.10 -17.36 31.84
N TYR A 211 4.00 -18.02 32.23
CA TYR A 211 2.84 -17.36 32.87
C TYR A 211 2.28 -16.21 32.04
N PRO A 212 1.95 -16.42 30.76
CA PRO A 212 1.49 -15.40 29.83
C PRO A 212 0.20 -14.70 30.30
N GLU A 213 -0.59 -15.35 31.13
CA GLU A 213 -1.80 -14.79 31.76
C GLU A 213 -1.52 -13.56 32.62
N ARG A 214 -0.30 -13.37 33.13
CA ARG A 214 0.12 -12.18 33.86
C ARG A 214 0.18 -10.93 32.99
N LEU A 215 0.34 -11.08 31.67
CA LEU A 215 0.33 -10.00 30.69
C LEU A 215 -1.07 -9.58 30.28
N LEU A 216 -2.13 -10.27 30.77
CA LEU A 216 -3.52 -10.04 30.36
C LEU A 216 -3.65 -10.04 28.83
N PRO A 217 -3.56 -11.22 28.18
CA PRO A 217 -3.54 -11.35 26.73
C PRO A 217 -4.71 -10.66 26.03
N GLY A 218 -4.46 -10.16 24.84
CA GLY A 218 -5.45 -9.53 23.96
C GLY A 218 -5.45 -8.00 24.01
N GLY A 219 -5.41 -7.40 22.83
CA GLY A 219 -5.46 -5.95 22.62
C GLY A 219 -4.19 -5.19 23.05
N TRP A 220 -4.23 -3.89 22.84
CA TRP A 220 -3.16 -2.98 23.21
C TRP A 220 -3.24 -2.59 24.69
N ARG A 221 -2.13 -2.70 25.38
CA ARG A 221 -1.97 -2.30 26.80
C ARG A 221 -1.01 -1.12 26.89
N ARG A 222 -1.49 0.01 27.40
CA ARG A 222 -0.69 1.19 27.69
C ARG A 222 -0.40 1.23 29.21
N THR A 223 0.85 1.31 29.56
CA THR A 223 1.36 1.41 30.94
C THR A 223 2.20 2.68 31.09
N SER A 224 2.71 2.96 32.27
CA SER A 224 3.69 4.04 32.46
C SER A 224 5.05 3.78 31.83
N GLY A 225 5.37 2.51 31.50
CA GLY A 225 6.63 2.12 30.85
C GLY A 225 6.59 2.11 29.33
N GLY A 226 5.39 2.12 28.72
CA GLY A 226 5.22 2.05 27.28
C GLY A 226 3.91 1.39 26.85
N VAL A 227 3.92 0.77 25.68
CA VAL A 227 2.74 0.09 25.13
C VAL A 227 3.14 -1.29 24.64
N PHE A 228 2.31 -2.29 24.90
CA PHE A 228 2.51 -3.64 24.35
C PHE A 228 1.20 -4.32 23.98
N SER A 229 1.30 -5.36 23.17
CA SER A 229 0.23 -6.30 22.86
C SER A 229 0.84 -7.70 22.80
N TYR A 230 0.21 -8.66 23.49
CA TYR A 230 0.60 -10.07 23.47
C TYR A 230 -0.62 -10.96 23.22
N GLY A 231 -0.46 -12.02 22.42
CA GLY A 231 -1.49 -13.04 22.24
C GLY A 231 -2.62 -12.67 21.26
N PHE A 232 -2.49 -11.59 20.49
CA PHE A 232 -3.41 -11.32 19.36
C PHE A 232 -3.29 -12.41 18.28
N LEU A 233 -2.09 -12.87 18.02
CA LEU A 233 -1.74 -14.11 17.31
C LEU A 233 -0.91 -14.97 18.24
N PRO A 234 -0.80 -16.32 18.00
CA PRO A 234 -0.01 -17.20 18.85
C PRO A 234 1.40 -16.67 19.04
N ASN A 235 1.85 -16.62 20.30
CA ASN A 235 3.21 -16.24 20.67
C ASN A 235 3.68 -14.87 20.14
N ARG A 236 2.77 -14.06 19.57
CA ARG A 236 3.13 -12.76 19.00
C ARG A 236 3.14 -11.69 20.06
N LEU A 237 4.28 -11.02 20.18
CA LEU A 237 4.51 -9.87 21.03
C LEU A 237 4.84 -8.65 20.19
N VAL A 238 4.18 -7.53 20.46
CA VAL A 238 4.50 -6.20 19.92
C VAL A 238 4.73 -5.25 21.08
N MET A 239 5.80 -4.46 21.04
CA MET A 239 6.14 -3.50 22.08
C MET A 239 6.53 -2.16 21.48
N LEU A 240 6.14 -1.07 22.14
CA LEU A 240 6.49 0.31 21.84
C LEU A 240 7.26 0.87 23.03
N ASP A 241 8.53 1.05 22.82
CA ASP A 241 9.46 1.57 23.84
C ASP A 241 9.77 3.04 23.56
N PHE A 242 9.27 3.92 24.41
CA PHE A 242 9.43 5.37 24.30
C PHE A 242 10.71 5.91 24.95
N SER A 243 11.63 5.04 25.35
CA SER A 243 12.93 5.47 25.92
C SER A 243 13.93 5.98 24.88
N GLY A 244 13.63 5.80 23.59
CA GLY A 244 14.46 6.28 22.48
C GLY A 244 14.72 5.24 21.42
N PRO A 245 15.51 5.59 20.38
CA PRO A 245 15.97 4.63 19.37
C PRO A 245 17.01 3.67 19.97
N PRO A 246 17.18 2.46 19.37
CA PRO A 246 18.21 1.53 19.79
C PRO A 246 19.60 2.09 19.48
N GLU A 247 20.59 1.80 20.35
CA GLU A 247 21.98 2.20 20.16
C GLU A 247 22.57 1.64 18.86
N ASP A 248 22.36 0.33 18.64
CA ASP A 248 22.73 -0.36 17.41
C ASP A 248 21.49 -0.94 16.72
N ARG A 249 21.14 -0.39 15.56
CA ARG A 249 19.99 -0.84 14.76
C ARG A 249 20.26 -2.13 13.98
N GLU A 250 21.53 -2.46 13.76
CA GLU A 250 21.93 -3.61 12.95
C GLU A 250 22.15 -4.87 13.81
N ALA A 251 22.38 -4.71 15.12
CA ALA A 251 22.55 -5.84 16.01
C ALA A 251 21.30 -6.74 16.00
N PRO A 252 21.45 -8.08 16.03
CA PRO A 252 20.33 -9.00 16.17
C PRO A 252 19.52 -8.71 17.44
N VAL A 253 18.20 -8.87 17.37
CA VAL A 253 17.33 -8.81 18.56
C VAL A 253 17.57 -10.08 19.38
N THR A 254 17.90 -9.91 20.66
CA THR A 254 18.16 -11.06 21.56
C THR A 254 16.98 -11.35 22.48
N ARG A 255 16.92 -12.54 23.02
CA ARG A 255 15.92 -12.96 23.98
C ARG A 255 15.97 -12.08 25.25
N GLU A 256 17.19 -11.83 25.73
CA GLU A 256 17.47 -11.00 26.92
C GLU A 256 16.99 -9.56 26.72
N GLU A 257 17.21 -8.99 25.54
CA GLU A 257 16.72 -7.67 25.18
C GLU A 257 15.19 -7.62 25.20
N VAL A 258 14.53 -8.57 24.55
CA VAL A 258 13.06 -8.65 24.51
C VAL A 258 12.48 -8.80 25.92
N GLU A 259 13.06 -9.66 26.77
CA GLU A 259 12.64 -9.87 28.15
C GLU A 259 12.80 -8.60 28.99
N ALA A 260 13.95 -7.94 28.92
CA ALA A 260 14.22 -6.72 29.68
C ALA A 260 13.25 -5.59 29.30
N VAL A 261 13.02 -5.40 28.00
CA VAL A 261 12.07 -4.40 27.48
C VAL A 261 10.64 -4.75 27.90
N LEU A 262 10.23 -6.02 27.78
CA LEU A 262 8.89 -6.47 28.17
C LEU A 262 8.62 -6.25 29.67
N ARG A 263 9.56 -6.63 30.55
CA ARG A 263 9.45 -6.38 31.99
C ARG A 263 9.31 -4.90 32.31
N ARG A 264 10.12 -4.07 31.68
CA ARG A 264 10.07 -2.61 31.89
C ARG A 264 8.75 -2.00 31.41
N ILE A 265 8.28 -2.38 30.24
CA ILE A 265 7.04 -1.85 29.63
C ILE A 265 5.81 -2.38 30.36
N SER A 266 5.74 -3.67 30.64
CA SER A 266 4.55 -4.28 31.26
C SER A 266 4.47 -4.04 32.77
N GLY A 267 5.60 -3.76 33.42
CA GLY A 267 5.70 -3.74 34.87
C GLY A 267 5.48 -5.12 35.53
N THR A 268 5.59 -6.20 34.73
CA THR A 268 5.28 -7.56 35.13
C THR A 268 6.54 -8.41 35.10
N ASP A 269 6.79 -9.19 36.15
CA ASP A 269 7.88 -10.14 36.20
C ASP A 269 7.49 -11.39 35.41
N VAL A 270 7.90 -11.40 34.13
CA VAL A 270 7.72 -12.51 33.18
C VAL A 270 9.07 -12.95 32.64
N CYS A 271 9.17 -14.22 32.24
CA CYS A 271 10.37 -14.78 31.61
C CYS A 271 10.05 -15.16 30.16
N VAL A 272 10.91 -14.74 29.25
CA VAL A 272 10.89 -15.18 27.86
C VAL A 272 11.70 -16.45 27.73
N LYS A 273 11.03 -17.60 27.57
CA LYS A 273 11.68 -18.92 27.46
C LYS A 273 12.42 -19.07 26.16
N ALA A 274 11.77 -18.68 25.06
CA ALA A 274 12.31 -18.78 23.73
C ALA A 274 11.96 -17.56 22.89
N LEU A 275 12.87 -17.17 22.02
CA LEU A 275 12.68 -16.18 20.97
C LEU A 275 12.84 -16.94 19.62
N GLU A 276 11.72 -17.16 18.93
CA GLU A 276 11.72 -17.80 17.61
C GLU A 276 12.14 -16.81 16.52
N SER A 277 11.66 -15.58 16.62
CA SER A 277 12.02 -14.49 15.72
C SER A 277 11.83 -13.15 16.42
N GLY A 278 12.65 -12.17 16.07
CA GLY A 278 12.54 -10.81 16.58
C GLY A 278 13.01 -9.79 15.55
N SER A 279 12.32 -8.68 15.52
CA SER A 279 12.71 -7.51 14.74
C SER A 279 12.43 -6.23 15.51
N ARG A 280 13.25 -5.21 15.26
CA ARG A 280 13.03 -3.87 15.80
C ARG A 280 13.19 -2.83 14.72
N TRP A 281 12.44 -1.76 14.82
CA TRP A 281 12.53 -0.58 13.97
C TRP A 281 12.14 0.67 14.76
N THR A 282 12.29 1.80 14.14
CA THR A 282 12.06 3.11 14.76
C THR A 282 10.90 3.84 14.08
N ASP A 283 10.37 4.85 14.75
CA ASP A 283 9.25 5.68 14.32
C ASP A 283 9.66 6.85 13.41
N ASN A 284 10.89 6.85 12.87
CA ASN A 284 11.29 7.91 11.97
C ASN A 284 10.33 8.01 10.78
N THR A 285 9.90 9.23 10.49
CA THR A 285 8.95 9.54 9.43
C THR A 285 9.68 10.35 8.37
N ARG A 286 9.72 9.86 7.13
CA ARG A 286 10.42 10.52 6.02
C ARG A 286 9.63 10.40 4.73
N LEU A 287 9.70 11.44 3.91
CA LEU A 287 9.01 11.53 2.63
C LEU A 287 9.97 12.10 1.57
N ALA A 288 10.08 11.43 0.43
CA ALA A 288 10.86 11.96 -0.68
C ALA A 288 10.27 13.29 -1.17
N ASP A 289 11.15 14.22 -1.51
CA ASP A 289 10.78 15.54 -2.04
C ASP A 289 9.96 15.43 -3.34
N THR A 290 10.31 14.45 -4.16
CA THR A 290 9.58 14.04 -5.37
C THR A 290 9.66 12.52 -5.52
N TYR A 291 8.76 11.95 -6.32
CA TYR A 291 8.77 10.51 -6.63
C TYR A 291 9.39 10.21 -8.00
N ARG A 292 9.78 11.25 -8.74
CA ARG A 292 10.44 11.16 -10.04
C ARG A 292 11.61 12.13 -10.13
N ARG A 293 12.74 11.64 -10.63
CA ARG A 293 13.88 12.45 -11.10
C ARG A 293 14.35 11.91 -12.45
N GLY A 294 14.02 12.61 -13.53
CA GLY A 294 14.29 12.15 -14.89
C GLY A 294 13.61 10.82 -15.18
N THR A 295 14.41 9.81 -15.48
CA THR A 295 13.98 8.44 -15.80
C THR A 295 13.99 7.48 -14.59
N VAL A 296 14.31 7.97 -13.39
CA VAL A 296 14.27 7.20 -12.15
C VAL A 296 13.05 7.59 -11.33
N LEU A 297 12.27 6.58 -10.89
CA LEU A 297 11.08 6.74 -10.05
C LEU A 297 11.21 5.93 -8.75
N LEU A 298 10.49 6.34 -7.71
CA LEU A 298 10.44 5.64 -6.42
C LEU A 298 9.01 5.24 -6.10
N ALA A 299 8.80 4.07 -5.46
CA ALA A 299 7.51 3.63 -4.99
C ALA A 299 7.63 2.89 -3.63
N GLY A 300 6.56 2.97 -2.83
CA GLY A 300 6.48 2.37 -1.50
C GLY A 300 7.52 2.94 -0.52
N ASP A 301 8.07 2.08 0.34
CA ASP A 301 9.01 2.50 1.38
C ASP A 301 10.28 3.21 0.83
N ALA A 302 10.60 3.04 -0.45
CA ALA A 302 11.68 3.81 -1.09
C ALA A 302 11.35 5.30 -1.18
N ALA A 303 10.07 5.65 -1.34
CA ALA A 303 9.58 7.03 -1.43
C ALA A 303 9.10 7.60 -0.08
N HIS A 304 8.61 6.76 0.83
CA HIS A 304 8.07 7.19 2.12
C HIS A 304 8.23 6.11 3.19
N ILE A 305 8.61 6.52 4.38
CA ILE A 305 8.65 5.66 5.57
C ILE A 305 7.93 6.35 6.73
N HIS A 306 7.25 5.58 7.53
CA HIS A 306 6.54 6.06 8.69
C HIS A 306 6.42 4.96 9.75
N SER A 307 6.01 5.35 10.94
CA SER A 307 5.67 4.42 12.01
C SER A 307 4.55 3.48 11.56
N PRO A 308 4.59 2.17 11.89
CA PRO A 308 3.59 1.19 11.45
C PRO A 308 2.21 1.35 12.12
N PHE A 309 1.97 2.45 12.84
CA PHE A 309 0.67 2.74 13.43
C PHE A 309 -0.43 2.78 12.38
N GLY A 310 -1.47 1.99 12.62
CA GLY A 310 -2.60 1.86 11.71
C GLY A 310 -2.38 0.92 10.52
N GLY A 311 -1.18 0.34 10.35
CA GLY A 311 -0.93 -0.70 9.33
C GLY A 311 -1.10 -0.24 7.88
N GLN A 312 -0.88 1.05 7.57
CA GLN A 312 -1.20 1.63 6.27
C GLN A 312 -0.09 1.46 5.21
N GLY A 313 1.17 1.21 5.61
CA GLY A 313 2.34 1.26 4.71
C GLY A 313 2.27 0.29 3.54
N LEU A 314 1.88 -0.97 3.79
CA LEU A 314 1.74 -1.98 2.72
C LEU A 314 0.71 -1.53 1.67
N SER A 315 -0.46 -1.08 2.10
CA SER A 315 -1.50 -0.58 1.19
C SER A 315 -1.06 0.66 0.44
N LEU A 316 -0.36 1.58 1.09
CA LEU A 316 0.16 2.81 0.48
C LEU A 316 1.09 2.49 -0.69
N GLY A 317 2.05 1.58 -0.49
CA GLY A 317 2.98 1.14 -1.54
C GLY A 317 2.31 0.36 -2.67
N LEU A 318 1.31 -0.47 -2.39
CA LEU A 318 0.54 -1.17 -3.44
C LEU A 318 -0.27 -0.19 -4.29
N VAL A 319 -0.83 0.86 -3.69
CA VAL A 319 -1.54 1.90 -4.46
C VAL A 319 -0.57 2.78 -5.25
N ASP A 320 0.66 3.00 -4.75
CA ASP A 320 1.72 3.65 -5.55
C ASP A 320 2.01 2.85 -6.81
N ALA A 321 2.22 1.53 -6.68
CA ALA A 321 2.48 0.62 -7.79
C ALA A 321 1.34 0.65 -8.82
N ALA A 322 0.09 0.57 -8.35
CA ALA A 322 -1.09 0.62 -9.22
C ALA A 322 -1.23 1.97 -9.95
N ASN A 323 -0.92 3.09 -9.28
CA ASN A 323 -0.98 4.42 -9.88
C ASN A 323 0.14 4.66 -10.91
N LEU A 324 1.36 4.21 -10.59
CA LEU A 324 2.54 4.41 -11.43
C LEU A 324 2.51 3.52 -12.68
N GLY A 325 2.20 2.22 -12.51
CA GLY A 325 2.49 1.22 -13.53
C GLY A 325 1.79 1.48 -14.87
N TRP A 326 0.48 1.79 -14.87
CA TRP A 326 -0.24 2.07 -16.12
C TRP A 326 0.21 3.39 -16.78
N LYS A 327 0.57 4.42 -15.97
CA LYS A 327 1.08 5.70 -16.49
C LYS A 327 2.43 5.51 -17.18
N LEU A 328 3.35 4.81 -16.52
CA LEU A 328 4.67 4.53 -17.08
C LEU A 328 4.56 3.66 -18.34
N ALA A 329 3.67 2.67 -18.33
CA ALA A 329 3.40 1.87 -19.53
C ALA A 329 2.87 2.70 -20.69
N ALA A 330 1.95 3.64 -20.44
CA ALA A 330 1.41 4.52 -21.50
C ALA A 330 2.50 5.44 -22.10
N VAL A 331 3.42 5.93 -21.26
CA VAL A 331 4.56 6.76 -21.71
C VAL A 331 5.54 5.94 -22.54
N ILE A 332 5.92 4.75 -22.09
CA ILE A 332 6.87 3.87 -22.81
C ILE A 332 6.31 3.47 -24.18
N ARG A 333 5.01 3.22 -24.31
CA ARG A 333 4.37 2.94 -25.60
C ARG A 333 4.23 4.17 -26.50
N GLY A 334 4.63 5.35 -26.04
CA GLY A 334 4.45 6.60 -26.77
C GLY A 334 2.99 7.05 -26.89
N GLU A 335 2.08 6.49 -26.10
CA GLU A 335 0.66 6.87 -26.07
C GLU A 335 0.46 8.19 -25.32
N LYS A 336 1.34 8.48 -24.35
CA LYS A 336 1.29 9.70 -23.54
C LYS A 336 2.67 10.36 -23.43
N PRO A 337 2.71 11.70 -23.30
CA PRO A 337 3.96 12.40 -23.03
C PRO A 337 4.50 12.10 -21.64
N GLU A 338 5.79 12.30 -21.43
CA GLU A 338 6.45 12.09 -20.14
C GLU A 338 5.84 12.89 -18.98
N SER A 339 5.21 14.04 -19.29
CA SER A 339 4.51 14.87 -18.30
C SER A 339 3.37 14.12 -17.59
N LEU A 340 2.84 13.01 -18.16
CA LEU A 340 1.92 12.13 -17.44
C LEU A 340 2.55 11.59 -16.15
N LEU A 341 3.86 11.32 -16.14
CA LEU A 341 4.55 10.78 -14.96
C LEU A 341 4.66 11.80 -13.81
N ASP A 342 4.57 13.10 -14.08
CA ASP A 342 4.58 14.13 -13.05
C ASP A 342 3.31 14.07 -12.20
N THR A 343 2.20 13.57 -12.78
CA THR A 343 0.96 13.32 -12.04
C THR A 343 1.11 12.23 -10.99
N TYR A 344 2.09 11.34 -11.10
CA TYR A 344 2.38 10.33 -10.07
C TYR A 344 2.80 10.98 -8.75
N THR A 345 3.77 11.89 -8.79
CA THR A 345 4.16 12.66 -7.60
C THR A 345 2.99 13.53 -7.08
N ALA A 346 2.30 14.23 -7.98
CA ALA A 346 1.19 15.13 -7.63
C ALA A 346 0.03 14.41 -6.94
N GLU A 347 -0.28 13.17 -7.34
CA GLU A 347 -1.37 12.37 -6.78
C GLU A 347 -0.95 11.58 -5.52
N ARG A 348 0.25 10.98 -5.52
CA ARG A 348 0.62 10.02 -4.47
C ARG A 348 1.35 10.64 -3.28
N ARG A 349 2.17 11.67 -3.52
CA ARG A 349 2.92 12.31 -2.44
C ARG A 349 2.02 12.98 -1.39
N PRO A 350 0.94 13.72 -1.73
CA PRO A 350 0.02 14.27 -0.73
C PRO A 350 -0.70 13.19 0.10
N VAL A 351 -1.03 12.05 -0.49
CA VAL A 351 -1.62 10.91 0.24
C VAL A 351 -0.63 10.35 1.25
N ALA A 352 0.62 10.15 0.85
CA ALA A 352 1.68 9.72 1.78
C ALA A 352 1.88 10.75 2.91
N GLU A 353 1.92 12.04 2.60
CA GLU A 353 2.05 13.11 3.60
C GLU A 353 0.93 13.06 4.65
N ALA A 354 -0.32 12.84 4.22
CA ALA A 354 -1.45 12.67 5.12
C ALA A 354 -1.31 11.40 6.02
N VAL A 355 -0.84 10.29 5.46
CA VAL A 355 -0.56 9.06 6.22
C VAL A 355 0.56 9.29 7.24
N LEU A 356 1.62 9.99 6.85
CA LEU A 356 2.73 10.32 7.72
C LEU A 356 2.27 11.21 8.90
N ALA A 357 1.46 12.24 8.63
CA ALA A 357 0.87 13.10 9.66
C ALA A 357 -0.04 12.30 10.61
N ASN A 358 -0.87 11.40 10.07
CA ASN A 358 -1.73 10.53 10.86
C ASN A 358 -0.92 9.62 11.80
N THR A 359 0.17 9.00 11.31
CA THR A 359 0.99 8.10 12.13
C THR A 359 1.78 8.85 13.21
N LEU A 360 2.23 10.09 12.94
CA LEU A 360 2.83 10.97 13.94
C LEU A 360 1.83 11.34 15.04
N ALA A 361 0.59 11.68 14.68
CA ALA A 361 -0.47 11.98 15.65
C ALA A 361 -0.76 10.75 16.55
N GLN A 362 -0.86 9.55 15.96
CA GLN A 362 -1.05 8.33 16.72
C GLN A 362 0.13 8.06 17.67
N ALA A 363 1.37 8.22 17.21
CA ALA A 363 2.57 8.07 18.04
C ALA A 363 2.51 9.02 19.25
N ALA A 364 2.12 10.29 19.05
CA ALA A 364 2.05 11.29 20.09
C ALA A 364 1.06 10.90 21.22
N ILE A 365 -0.15 10.47 20.86
CA ILE A 365 -1.18 10.11 21.87
C ILE A 365 -1.00 8.70 22.46
N MET A 366 -0.11 7.88 21.92
CA MET A 366 0.25 6.59 22.52
C MET A 366 1.34 6.70 23.60
N ARG A 367 2.05 7.82 23.67
CA ARG A 367 3.09 8.03 24.69
C ARG A 367 2.56 7.80 26.12
N PRO A 368 3.39 7.27 27.02
CA PRO A 368 2.96 6.94 28.38
C PRO A 368 2.82 8.15 29.33
N ASP A 369 3.16 9.37 28.86
CA ASP A 369 3.11 10.57 29.69
C ASP A 369 1.66 11.06 29.98
N PRO A 370 1.45 11.86 31.05
CA PRO A 370 0.13 12.34 31.45
C PRO A 370 -0.57 13.24 30.42
N GLN A 371 0.18 14.06 29.65
CA GLN A 371 -0.37 14.95 28.64
C GLN A 371 -0.95 14.14 27.47
N ALA A 372 -0.21 13.15 26.99
CA ALA A 372 -0.71 12.22 25.99
C ALA A 372 -1.93 11.44 26.50
N GLY A 373 -1.95 11.05 27.79
CA GLY A 373 -3.10 10.43 28.42
C GLY A 373 -4.35 11.29 28.37
N ALA A 374 -4.26 12.56 28.80
CA ALA A 374 -5.37 13.51 28.77
C ALA A 374 -5.88 13.75 27.32
N MET A 375 -4.97 13.91 26.36
CA MET A 375 -5.36 14.06 24.94
C MET A 375 -6.06 12.80 24.41
N ARG A 376 -5.57 11.62 24.81
CA ARG A 376 -6.17 10.35 24.44
C ARG A 376 -7.62 10.21 24.92
N ASP A 377 -7.91 10.65 26.14
CA ASP A 377 -9.26 10.62 26.71
C ASP A 377 -10.20 11.58 25.96
N ILE A 378 -9.72 12.76 25.56
CA ILE A 378 -10.46 13.69 24.71
C ILE A 378 -10.78 13.04 23.35
N VAL A 379 -9.78 12.44 22.69
CA VAL A 379 -9.97 11.75 21.40
C VAL A 379 -10.98 10.61 21.53
N ALA A 380 -10.90 9.81 22.62
CA ALA A 380 -11.85 8.73 22.88
C ALA A 380 -13.30 9.24 23.03
N ASN A 381 -13.47 10.38 23.68
CA ASN A 381 -14.79 11.03 23.83
C ASN A 381 -15.27 11.59 22.49
N LEU A 382 -14.42 12.25 21.73
CA LEU A 382 -14.77 12.75 20.38
C LEU A 382 -15.18 11.62 19.43
N MET A 383 -14.55 10.46 19.51
CA MET A 383 -14.91 9.28 18.69
C MET A 383 -16.30 8.70 19.01
N GLN A 384 -17.02 9.19 20.02
CA GLN A 384 -18.43 8.83 20.24
C GLN A 384 -19.37 9.51 19.23
N PHE A 385 -18.98 10.63 18.64
CA PHE A 385 -19.75 11.33 17.60
C PHE A 385 -19.57 10.64 16.26
N ASP A 386 -20.67 10.42 15.52
CA ASP A 386 -20.67 9.67 14.26
C ASP A 386 -19.77 10.30 13.19
N ASP A 387 -19.81 11.61 13.04
CA ASP A 387 -19.00 12.31 12.03
C ASP A 387 -17.51 12.23 12.33
N VAL A 388 -17.12 12.32 13.60
CA VAL A 388 -15.71 12.16 14.02
C VAL A 388 -15.28 10.71 13.84
N ASN A 389 -16.13 9.76 14.20
CA ASN A 389 -15.86 8.34 14.04
C ASN A 389 -15.66 7.95 12.59
N ARG A 390 -16.53 8.46 11.70
CA ARG A 390 -16.44 8.29 10.26
C ARG A 390 -15.15 8.89 9.70
N PHE A 391 -14.87 10.14 10.05
CA PHE A 391 -13.65 10.84 9.61
C PHE A 391 -12.39 10.05 9.97
N ILE A 392 -12.27 9.62 11.24
CA ILE A 392 -11.12 8.82 11.70
C ILE A 392 -11.10 7.46 10.98
N GLY A 393 -12.25 6.81 10.81
CA GLY A 393 -12.36 5.52 10.13
C GLY A 393 -11.93 5.60 8.66
N GLU A 394 -12.34 6.63 7.94
CA GLU A 394 -11.95 6.87 6.53
C GLU A 394 -10.44 7.13 6.40
N ILE A 395 -9.83 7.89 7.34
CA ILE A 395 -8.36 8.08 7.38
C ILE A 395 -7.66 6.75 7.63
N MET A 396 -8.12 5.97 8.60
CA MET A 396 -7.48 4.71 8.99
C MET A 396 -7.63 3.62 7.93
N SER A 397 -8.74 3.59 7.21
CA SER A 397 -8.96 2.66 6.10
C SER A 397 -8.24 3.06 4.81
N GLY A 398 -7.79 4.33 4.69
CA GLY A 398 -7.22 4.91 3.48
C GLY A 398 -8.27 5.38 2.45
N LEU A 399 -9.57 5.30 2.80
CA LEU A 399 -10.68 5.69 1.91
C LEU A 399 -10.92 7.21 1.87
N ALA A 400 -10.31 7.97 2.80
CA ALA A 400 -10.33 9.43 2.77
C ALA A 400 -9.57 10.02 1.57
N SER A 401 -8.70 9.23 0.92
CA SER A 401 -7.84 9.71 -0.15
C SER A 401 -8.65 10.13 -1.39
N ARG A 402 -8.33 11.32 -1.90
CA ARG A 402 -8.86 11.87 -3.15
C ARG A 402 -7.75 12.62 -3.88
N TYR A 403 -7.53 12.30 -5.14
CA TYR A 403 -6.58 13.03 -5.98
C TYR A 403 -7.22 14.32 -6.48
N ASP A 404 -6.46 15.40 -6.51
CA ASP A 404 -6.90 16.64 -7.13
C ASP A 404 -6.80 16.52 -8.66
N LEU A 405 -7.92 16.27 -9.29
CA LEU A 405 -8.04 16.20 -10.74
C LEU A 405 -8.67 17.45 -11.36
N GLY A 406 -8.87 18.52 -10.56
CA GLY A 406 -9.47 19.77 -11.00
C GLY A 406 -10.99 19.68 -11.18
N SER A 407 -11.68 18.76 -10.51
CA SER A 407 -13.13 18.59 -10.56
C SER A 407 -13.80 18.99 -9.26
N GLU A 408 -14.95 19.66 -9.34
CA GLU A 408 -15.79 19.99 -8.18
C GLU A 408 -16.63 18.80 -7.69
N ARG A 409 -16.77 17.73 -8.50
CA ARG A 409 -17.54 16.53 -8.13
C ARG A 409 -16.78 15.71 -7.12
N ASP A 410 -17.40 15.40 -5.99
CA ASP A 410 -16.76 14.71 -4.85
C ASP A 410 -16.24 13.30 -5.19
N GLU A 411 -16.88 12.59 -6.11
CA GLU A 411 -16.48 11.26 -6.54
C GLU A 411 -15.23 11.26 -7.43
N VAL A 412 -14.97 12.33 -8.18
CA VAL A 412 -13.80 12.43 -9.08
C VAL A 412 -12.51 12.56 -8.27
N GLY A 413 -11.52 11.75 -8.59
CA GLY A 413 -10.26 11.62 -7.86
C GLY A 413 -10.27 10.57 -6.75
N ARG A 414 -11.44 10.00 -6.38
CA ARG A 414 -11.52 8.89 -5.42
C ARG A 414 -11.26 7.55 -6.09
N LEU A 415 -10.78 6.59 -5.31
CA LEU A 415 -10.68 5.19 -5.74
C LEU A 415 -12.05 4.51 -5.53
N ILE A 416 -12.64 4.05 -6.61
CA ILE A 416 -13.92 3.34 -6.57
C ILE A 416 -13.73 1.93 -5.99
N GLY A 417 -14.64 1.52 -5.10
CA GLY A 417 -14.73 0.15 -4.59
C GLY A 417 -15.30 -0.82 -5.62
N ASP A 418 -15.11 -2.12 -5.36
CA ASP A 418 -15.75 -3.15 -6.17
C ASP A 418 -17.27 -3.08 -6.03
N LYS A 419 -17.96 -3.18 -7.15
CA LYS A 419 -19.43 -3.24 -7.18
C LYS A 419 -19.90 -4.08 -8.34
N PRO A 420 -21.09 -4.69 -8.25
CA PRO A 420 -21.71 -5.31 -9.39
C PRO A 420 -22.06 -4.25 -10.44
N ILE A 421 -21.73 -4.55 -11.68
CA ILE A 421 -22.16 -3.81 -12.86
C ILE A 421 -23.33 -4.60 -13.44
N ILE A 422 -24.50 -4.01 -13.43
CA ILE A 422 -25.75 -4.65 -13.86
C ILE A 422 -26.16 -4.05 -15.21
N HIS A 423 -26.40 -4.91 -16.20
CA HIS A 423 -26.99 -4.55 -17.49
C HIS A 423 -27.96 -5.65 -17.92
N GLY A 424 -29.25 -5.37 -17.94
CA GLY A 424 -30.29 -6.38 -18.10
C GLY A 424 -30.19 -7.47 -17.04
N ASP A 425 -30.17 -8.74 -17.48
CA ASP A 425 -30.01 -9.91 -16.59
C ASP A 425 -28.53 -10.25 -16.26
N ALA A 426 -27.56 -9.53 -16.85
CA ALA A 426 -26.14 -9.78 -16.64
C ALA A 426 -25.60 -8.97 -15.46
N SER A 427 -24.74 -9.61 -14.65
CA SER A 427 -24.00 -8.96 -13.55
C SER A 427 -22.55 -9.39 -13.58
N VAL A 428 -21.63 -8.42 -13.61
CA VAL A 428 -20.18 -8.63 -13.59
C VAL A 428 -19.57 -7.75 -12.51
N SER A 429 -18.58 -8.23 -11.78
CA SER A 429 -17.82 -7.38 -10.84
C SER A 429 -17.01 -6.33 -11.63
N LEU A 430 -17.01 -5.09 -11.13
CA LEU A 430 -16.17 -4.02 -11.70
C LEU A 430 -14.69 -4.43 -11.74
N TYR A 431 -14.21 -5.07 -10.68
CA TYR A 431 -12.80 -5.47 -10.62
C TYR A 431 -12.46 -6.63 -11.55
N ASP A 432 -13.42 -7.52 -11.83
CA ASP A 432 -13.24 -8.56 -12.86
C ASP A 432 -13.10 -7.93 -14.26
N ALA A 433 -13.83 -6.85 -14.51
CA ALA A 433 -13.68 -6.09 -15.76
C ALA A 433 -12.36 -5.32 -15.89
N MET A 434 -11.56 -5.22 -14.80
CA MET A 434 -10.28 -4.47 -14.75
C MET A 434 -9.04 -5.36 -14.68
N GLN A 435 -9.16 -6.69 -14.72
CA GLN A 435 -8.04 -7.61 -14.47
C GLN A 435 -6.91 -7.53 -15.50
N ASP A 436 -7.20 -7.06 -16.69
CA ASP A 436 -6.26 -6.87 -17.81
C ASP A 436 -5.51 -5.53 -17.79
N GLY A 437 -5.72 -4.70 -16.75
CA GLY A 437 -5.07 -3.40 -16.64
C GLY A 437 -5.67 -2.30 -17.50
N MET A 438 -6.85 -2.52 -18.08
CA MET A 438 -7.58 -1.50 -18.85
C MET A 438 -8.36 -0.54 -17.92
N GLY A 439 -8.65 0.67 -18.43
CA GLY A 439 -9.67 1.53 -17.85
C GLY A 439 -11.08 0.99 -18.11
N VAL A 440 -12.07 1.52 -17.38
CA VAL A 440 -13.48 1.14 -17.56
C VAL A 440 -14.33 2.41 -17.74
N LEU A 441 -15.20 2.41 -18.74
CA LEU A 441 -16.32 3.33 -18.83
C LEU A 441 -17.58 2.61 -18.35
N LEU A 442 -18.21 3.11 -17.31
CA LEU A 442 -19.59 2.78 -16.96
C LEU A 442 -20.48 3.76 -17.72
N ASP A 443 -21.26 3.26 -18.67
CA ASP A 443 -22.06 4.09 -19.56
C ASP A 443 -23.55 3.99 -19.21
N ALA A 444 -24.08 5.05 -18.59
CA ALA A 444 -25.50 5.27 -18.33
C ALA A 444 -26.10 6.25 -19.33
N SER A 445 -25.40 6.58 -20.42
CA SER A 445 -25.89 7.55 -21.41
C SER A 445 -26.98 6.94 -22.29
N ILE A 446 -27.93 7.79 -22.70
CA ILE A 446 -28.97 7.38 -23.65
C ILE A 446 -28.32 6.95 -24.97
N ASP A 447 -28.74 5.81 -25.51
CA ASP A 447 -28.27 5.25 -26.76
C ASP A 447 -26.76 4.95 -26.81
N GLY A 448 -26.05 4.81 -25.64
CA GLY A 448 -24.64 4.49 -25.60
C GLY A 448 -23.74 5.60 -26.19
N LYS A 449 -24.09 6.85 -26.03
CA LYS A 449 -23.33 7.99 -26.57
C LYS A 449 -21.92 8.05 -26.00
N ALA A 450 -21.74 7.79 -24.69
CA ALA A 450 -20.42 7.79 -24.08
C ALA A 450 -19.55 6.64 -24.62
N THR A 451 -20.10 5.46 -24.79
CA THR A 451 -19.41 4.30 -25.42
C THR A 451 -18.93 4.63 -26.83
N ARG A 452 -19.76 5.28 -27.67
CA ARG A 452 -19.33 5.67 -29.03
C ARG A 452 -18.16 6.66 -29.03
N LEU A 453 -18.16 7.62 -28.13
CA LEU A 453 -17.04 8.57 -27.98
C LEU A 453 -15.76 7.86 -27.58
N VAL A 454 -15.82 6.92 -26.63
CA VAL A 454 -14.65 6.17 -26.16
C VAL A 454 -14.11 5.24 -27.25
N THR A 455 -14.97 4.43 -27.88
CA THR A 455 -14.54 3.44 -28.89
C THR A 455 -13.97 4.08 -30.15
N ALA A 456 -14.40 5.29 -30.48
CA ALA A 456 -13.79 6.08 -31.55
C ALA A 456 -12.40 6.66 -31.20
N SER A 457 -12.04 6.69 -29.90
CA SER A 457 -10.87 7.40 -29.40
C SER A 457 -9.73 6.49 -28.93
N THR A 458 -10.05 5.34 -28.32
CA THR A 458 -9.05 4.46 -27.71
C THR A 458 -9.55 3.03 -27.53
N GLN A 459 -8.62 2.07 -27.55
CA GLN A 459 -8.87 0.66 -27.23
C GLN A 459 -8.45 0.30 -25.80
N ARG A 460 -8.00 1.28 -25.00
CA ARG A 460 -7.52 1.08 -23.61
C ARG A 460 -8.62 1.17 -22.56
N ILE A 461 -9.88 1.22 -22.99
CA ILE A 461 -11.03 1.35 -22.10
C ILE A 461 -12.06 0.28 -22.48
N ARG A 462 -12.47 -0.49 -21.49
CA ARG A 462 -13.61 -1.40 -21.58
C ARG A 462 -14.89 -0.62 -21.32
N CYS A 463 -15.78 -0.58 -22.29
CA CYS A 463 -17.09 0.04 -22.13
C CYS A 463 -18.10 -0.97 -21.61
N VAL A 464 -18.82 -0.61 -20.55
CA VAL A 464 -19.88 -1.43 -19.94
C VAL A 464 -21.11 -0.54 -19.76
N ALA A 465 -22.20 -0.89 -20.43
CA ALA A 465 -23.48 -0.23 -20.21
C ALA A 465 -23.99 -0.52 -18.81
N VAL A 466 -24.64 0.47 -18.17
CA VAL A 466 -25.28 0.33 -16.86
C VAL A 466 -26.69 0.88 -16.91
N ASP A 467 -27.63 0.23 -16.24
CA ASP A 467 -29.04 0.61 -16.30
C ASP A 467 -29.37 1.84 -15.44
N THR A 468 -28.58 2.12 -14.42
CA THR A 468 -28.81 3.23 -13.47
C THR A 468 -27.52 3.83 -12.94
N GLY A 469 -27.61 5.07 -12.49
CA GLY A 469 -26.51 5.81 -11.86
C GLY A 469 -25.75 6.72 -12.82
N PRO A 470 -24.72 7.41 -12.34
CA PRO A 470 -23.91 8.32 -13.17
C PRO A 470 -23.02 7.52 -14.14
N SER A 471 -22.78 8.08 -15.34
CA SER A 471 -21.70 7.62 -16.18
C SER A 471 -20.36 7.96 -15.55
N MET A 472 -19.41 7.01 -15.57
CA MET A 472 -18.09 7.19 -14.95
C MET A 472 -16.97 6.66 -15.84
N LEU A 473 -15.91 7.44 -16.00
CA LEU A 473 -14.65 7.00 -16.59
C LEU A 473 -13.68 6.65 -15.45
N ILE A 474 -13.25 5.41 -15.40
CA ILE A 474 -12.40 4.84 -14.35
C ILE A 474 -11.05 4.49 -14.95
N ARG A 475 -9.97 4.96 -14.34
CA ARG A 475 -8.59 4.65 -14.72
C ARG A 475 -8.21 3.22 -14.31
N PRO A 476 -7.12 2.65 -14.88
CA PRO A 476 -6.64 1.31 -14.52
C PRO A 476 -6.33 1.12 -13.03
N ASP A 477 -5.99 2.20 -12.31
CA ASP A 477 -5.76 2.24 -10.86
C ASP A 477 -7.04 2.39 -10.02
N ALA A 478 -8.22 2.28 -10.67
CA ALA A 478 -9.55 2.50 -10.10
C ALA A 478 -9.86 3.94 -9.67
N CYS A 479 -9.05 4.92 -10.04
CA CYS A 479 -9.40 6.32 -9.81
C CYS A 479 -10.52 6.74 -10.77
N ILE A 480 -11.58 7.34 -10.23
CA ILE A 480 -12.65 7.97 -11.05
C ILE A 480 -12.06 9.22 -11.69
N ALA A 481 -11.82 9.16 -13.00
CA ALA A 481 -11.24 10.25 -13.77
C ALA A 481 -12.28 11.29 -14.23
N TRP A 482 -13.53 10.84 -14.37
CA TRP A 482 -14.67 11.66 -14.77
C TRP A 482 -15.96 10.98 -14.33
N ALA A 483 -16.96 11.80 -14.01
CA ALA A 483 -18.31 11.37 -13.73
C ALA A 483 -19.30 12.43 -14.23
N ALA A 484 -20.47 12.01 -14.70
CA ALA A 484 -21.55 12.88 -15.13
C ALA A 484 -22.91 12.33 -14.72
N GLU A 485 -23.88 13.21 -14.60
CA GLU A 485 -25.28 12.83 -14.40
C GLU A 485 -25.76 11.89 -15.52
N GLU A 486 -26.81 11.16 -15.22
CA GLU A 486 -27.45 10.25 -16.17
C GLU A 486 -27.76 10.97 -17.49
N GLY A 487 -27.29 10.38 -18.60
CA GLY A 487 -27.51 10.94 -19.96
C GLY A 487 -26.51 12.00 -20.42
N SER A 488 -25.71 12.63 -19.54
CA SER A 488 -24.72 13.61 -19.94
C SER A 488 -23.38 12.96 -20.30
N THR A 489 -22.67 13.56 -21.27
CA THR A 489 -21.29 13.26 -21.66
C THR A 489 -20.38 14.48 -21.55
N ASP A 490 -20.82 15.53 -20.87
CA ASP A 490 -20.07 16.78 -20.75
C ASP A 490 -18.75 16.56 -20.02
N GLY A 491 -17.64 17.04 -20.60
CA GLY A 491 -16.30 16.86 -20.06
C GLY A 491 -15.65 15.49 -20.33
N LEU A 492 -16.36 14.49 -20.89
CA LEU A 492 -15.81 13.16 -21.16
C LEU A 492 -14.64 13.22 -22.16
N GLU A 493 -14.76 13.99 -23.24
CA GLU A 493 -13.68 14.11 -24.24
C GLU A 493 -12.42 14.73 -23.64
N GLU A 494 -12.54 15.68 -22.73
CA GLU A 494 -11.40 16.28 -22.03
C GLU A 494 -10.72 15.24 -21.14
N ALA A 495 -11.50 14.49 -20.36
CA ALA A 495 -10.97 13.40 -19.53
C ALA A 495 -10.29 12.31 -20.35
N LEU A 496 -10.86 11.95 -21.52
CA LEU A 496 -10.26 11.01 -22.45
C LEU A 496 -8.92 11.55 -22.99
N ARG A 497 -8.88 12.80 -23.45
CA ARG A 497 -7.64 13.44 -23.90
C ARG A 497 -6.59 13.48 -22.80
N ARG A 498 -6.98 13.80 -21.59
CA ARG A 498 -6.04 13.85 -20.44
C ARG A 498 -5.42 12.49 -20.14
N TRP A 499 -6.20 11.40 -20.15
CA TRP A 499 -5.77 10.13 -19.57
C TRP A 499 -5.53 9.01 -20.58
N PHE A 500 -6.24 8.95 -21.69
CA PHE A 500 -6.28 7.76 -22.55
C PHE A 500 -5.99 7.99 -24.04
N ILE A 501 -6.38 9.14 -24.58
CA ILE A 501 -6.14 9.40 -26.01
C ILE A 501 -4.65 9.69 -26.19
N PRO A 502 -3.98 9.04 -27.16
CA PRO A 502 -2.60 9.33 -27.51
C PRO A 502 -2.42 10.80 -27.88
N THR A 503 -1.42 11.44 -27.25
CA THR A 503 -1.10 12.86 -27.48
C THR A 503 0.40 13.03 -27.66
N ARG A 504 0.81 14.04 -28.46
CA ARG A 504 2.20 14.47 -28.58
C ARG A 504 2.58 15.39 -27.43
N ASP A 505 3.88 15.73 -27.30
CA ASP A 505 4.37 16.67 -26.29
C ASP A 505 3.75 18.08 -26.40
N ASP A 506 3.22 18.46 -27.58
CA ASP A 506 2.47 19.70 -27.78
C ASP A 506 0.99 19.60 -27.35
N GLY A 507 0.57 18.44 -26.79
CA GLY A 507 -0.80 18.19 -26.34
C GLY A 507 -1.80 17.90 -27.48
N LEU A 508 -1.35 17.81 -28.72
CA LEU A 508 -2.20 17.50 -29.87
C LEU A 508 -2.35 15.98 -30.02
N PRO A 509 -3.54 15.46 -30.43
CA PRO A 509 -3.75 14.04 -30.69
C PRO A 509 -2.81 13.52 -31.78
N LEU A 510 -2.33 12.30 -31.63
CA LEU A 510 -1.71 11.57 -32.71
C LEU A 510 -2.77 11.29 -33.77
N ARG A 511 -2.51 11.65 -35.05
CA ARG A 511 -3.42 11.42 -36.17
C ARG A 511 -3.39 9.96 -36.59
#